data_6f7f5a5945d5669aaf3f787abfc97173
#
_entry.id   6f7f5a5945d5669aaf3f787abfc97173
#
_cell.length_a   1.000
_cell.length_b   1.000
_cell.length_c   1.000
_cell.angle_alpha   90.00
_cell.angle_beta   90.00
_cell.angle_gamma   90.00
#
_symmetry.space_group_name_H-M   'P 1'
#
loop_
_entity.id
_entity.type
_entity.pdbx_description
1 polymer ?
#
loop_
_entity_poly.entity_id
_entity_poly.type
_entity_poly.pdbx_seq_one_letter_code
_entity_poly.pdbx_strand_id
1 'polypeptide(L)'
;MTTIPSVLITGASTGIGAAYAERFARRGHNLVLVARDVARMEALATRLGQENGVAIDIIQADLTQPSDLATVETRLRDDARIGILVNNAGTAIGGSFIEQSTDVVARLVALNTTALLRLASAIAPRLAKAGEGAIVNIGSVVGLAPEFGMTVYGATKAFVLFLSQGLSLELAPKGVYVQAVLPATTRTEIWEHVGADVNTLSNVMEVDDLVDAALVGFDRREPVTIPPLPDAGQWDALETARQAMLPNYGNEHPAERYRTVA
;
A
#
# COMPACT_ATOMS: atom_id res chain seq x y z
N MET A 1 19.24 12.00 -21.75
CA MET A 1 19.35 11.31 -20.43
C MET A 1 17.94 11.24 -19.88
N THR A 2 17.40 10.05 -19.70
CA THR A 2 16.11 9.88 -18.99
C THR A 2 16.31 10.32 -17.54
N THR A 3 15.58 11.31 -17.10
CA THR A 3 15.62 11.77 -15.70
C THR A 3 15.01 10.69 -14.81
N ILE A 4 15.70 10.32 -13.74
CA ILE A 4 15.18 9.39 -12.72
C ILE A 4 13.91 10.02 -12.11
N PRO A 5 12.75 9.35 -12.13
CA PRO A 5 11.51 9.92 -11.61
C PRO A 5 11.57 10.13 -10.09
N SER A 6 10.89 11.15 -9.59
CA SER A 6 10.71 11.34 -8.15
C SER A 6 9.70 10.34 -7.59
N VAL A 7 9.84 10.01 -6.30
CA VAL A 7 8.95 9.11 -5.57
C VAL A 7 8.17 9.88 -4.51
N LEU A 8 6.85 9.82 -4.53
CA LEU A 8 6.03 10.31 -3.42
C LEU A 8 5.68 9.14 -2.49
N ILE A 9 5.97 9.31 -1.19
CA ILE A 9 5.77 8.27 -0.17
C ILE A 9 4.87 8.81 0.94
N THR A 10 3.74 8.15 1.18
CA THR A 10 2.84 8.48 2.29
C THR A 10 3.18 7.68 3.54
N GLY A 11 2.96 8.28 4.73
CA GLY A 11 3.38 7.66 6.00
C GLY A 11 4.90 7.55 6.13
N ALA A 12 5.63 8.53 5.58
CA ALA A 12 7.08 8.47 5.43
C ALA A 12 7.88 8.80 6.70
N SER A 13 7.22 9.16 7.81
CA SER A 13 7.90 9.59 9.03
C SER A 13 8.53 8.44 9.83
N THR A 14 8.05 7.20 9.65
CA THR A 14 8.51 6.02 10.41
C THR A 14 8.34 4.72 9.63
N GLY A 15 8.89 3.64 10.16
CA GLY A 15 8.64 2.28 9.74
C GLY A 15 8.84 2.04 8.25
N ILE A 16 7.88 1.34 7.64
CA ILE A 16 7.95 0.92 6.22
C ILE A 16 8.13 2.13 5.28
N GLY A 17 7.42 3.25 5.53
CA GLY A 17 7.52 4.44 4.68
C GLY A 17 8.89 5.10 4.72
N ALA A 18 9.50 5.21 5.90
CA ALA A 18 10.85 5.73 6.06
C ALA A 18 11.89 4.82 5.41
N ALA A 19 11.75 3.50 5.54
CA ALA A 19 12.63 2.53 4.89
C ALA A 19 12.52 2.59 3.36
N TYR A 20 11.32 2.74 2.80
CA TYR A 20 11.17 3.00 1.35
C TYR A 20 11.88 4.30 0.93
N ALA A 21 11.77 5.37 1.72
CA ALA A 21 12.47 6.64 1.44
C ALA A 21 13.98 6.44 1.37
N GLU A 22 14.56 5.69 2.32
CA GLU A 22 15.99 5.37 2.32
C GLU A 22 16.43 4.59 1.07
N ARG A 23 15.66 3.55 0.70
CA ARG A 23 16.00 2.70 -0.44
C ARG A 23 15.88 3.45 -1.77
N PHE A 24 14.84 4.26 -1.94
CA PHE A 24 14.70 5.06 -3.15
C PHE A 24 15.72 6.21 -3.23
N ALA A 25 16.09 6.84 -2.11
CA ALA A 25 17.19 7.82 -2.06
C ALA A 25 18.52 7.20 -2.51
N ARG A 26 18.85 6.00 -1.98
CA ARG A 26 20.06 5.25 -2.41
C ARG A 26 20.07 4.89 -3.90
N ARG A 27 18.88 4.74 -4.51
CA ARG A 27 18.71 4.52 -5.96
C ARG A 27 18.76 5.81 -6.77
N GLY A 28 18.99 6.97 -6.13
CA GLY A 28 19.12 8.28 -6.77
C GLY A 28 17.80 8.97 -7.09
N HIS A 29 16.69 8.51 -6.55
CA HIS A 29 15.40 9.18 -6.71
C HIS A 29 15.29 10.40 -5.81
N ASN A 30 14.80 11.52 -6.33
CA ASN A 30 14.28 12.59 -5.50
C ASN A 30 12.98 12.15 -4.82
N LEU A 31 12.69 12.69 -3.64
CA LEU A 31 11.57 12.24 -2.83
C LEU A 31 10.57 13.37 -2.52
N VAL A 32 9.32 12.99 -2.34
CA VAL A 32 8.28 13.79 -1.68
C VAL A 32 7.75 12.98 -0.50
N LEU A 33 8.10 13.40 0.71
CA LEU A 33 7.70 12.74 1.95
C LEU A 33 6.39 13.34 2.46
N VAL A 34 5.40 12.49 2.74
CA VAL A 34 4.07 12.90 3.21
C VAL A 34 3.76 12.21 4.53
N ALA A 35 3.61 12.96 5.63
CA ALA A 35 3.16 12.47 6.92
C ALA A 35 2.70 13.63 7.82
N ARG A 36 2.24 13.32 9.03
CA ARG A 36 1.83 14.33 10.03
C ARG A 36 3.01 14.89 10.82
N ASP A 37 4.02 14.05 11.08
CA ASP A 37 5.19 14.40 11.89
C ASP A 37 6.28 15.04 11.03
N VAL A 38 6.27 16.38 11.03
CA VAL A 38 7.23 17.20 10.25
C VAL A 38 8.65 17.01 10.77
N ALA A 39 8.84 16.98 12.09
CA ALA A 39 10.18 16.92 12.67
C ALA A 39 10.92 15.62 12.28
N ARG A 40 10.21 14.48 12.31
CA ARG A 40 10.78 13.22 11.85
C ARG A 40 11.09 13.23 10.36
N MET A 41 10.20 13.82 9.53
CA MET A 41 10.46 13.95 8.09
C MET A 41 11.64 14.87 7.77
N GLU A 42 11.80 15.98 8.49
CA GLU A 42 12.93 16.92 8.32
C GLU A 42 14.27 16.25 8.69
N ALA A 43 14.30 15.51 9.80
CA ALA A 43 15.48 14.74 10.17
C ALA A 43 15.84 13.69 9.12
N LEU A 44 14.84 12.94 8.62
CA LEU A 44 15.03 11.95 7.58
C LEU A 44 15.52 12.61 6.26
N ALA A 45 14.88 13.70 5.85
CA ALA A 45 15.23 14.43 4.62
C ALA A 45 16.65 14.99 4.66
N THR A 46 17.04 15.58 5.82
CA THR A 46 18.39 16.10 6.00
C THR A 46 19.43 14.99 5.86
N ARG A 47 19.22 13.87 6.57
CA ARG A 47 20.13 12.72 6.51
C ARG A 47 20.24 12.16 5.09
N LEU A 48 19.11 11.84 4.47
CA LEU A 48 19.10 11.21 3.15
C LEU A 48 19.65 12.14 2.05
N GLY A 49 19.35 13.44 2.14
CA GLY A 49 19.89 14.44 1.22
C GLY A 49 21.42 14.53 1.30
N GLN A 50 21.97 14.50 2.51
CA GLN A 50 23.44 14.51 2.73
C GLN A 50 24.11 13.21 2.27
N GLU A 51 23.49 12.06 2.57
CA GLU A 51 24.06 10.75 2.25
C GLU A 51 24.02 10.41 0.75
N ASN A 52 22.98 10.86 0.03
CA ASN A 52 22.69 10.38 -1.32
C ASN A 52 22.68 11.50 -2.39
N GLY A 53 22.76 12.76 -2.00
CA GLY A 53 22.75 13.89 -2.94
C GLY A 53 21.42 14.11 -3.65
N VAL A 54 20.30 13.63 -3.11
CA VAL A 54 18.96 13.75 -3.69
C VAL A 54 18.19 14.92 -3.07
N ALA A 55 17.26 15.52 -3.85
CA ALA A 55 16.36 16.54 -3.36
C ALA A 55 15.14 15.89 -2.69
N ILE A 56 14.72 16.43 -1.55
CA ILE A 56 13.61 15.89 -0.78
C ILE A 56 12.65 17.01 -0.38
N ASP A 57 11.43 16.92 -0.88
CA ASP A 57 10.33 17.81 -0.50
C ASP A 57 9.52 17.18 0.64
N ILE A 58 8.95 17.99 1.52
CA ILE A 58 8.12 17.55 2.64
C ILE A 58 6.73 18.17 2.49
N ILE A 59 5.69 17.35 2.67
CA ILE A 59 4.30 17.79 2.78
C ILE A 59 3.75 17.30 4.10
N GLN A 60 3.47 18.22 5.03
CA GLN A 60 2.70 17.88 6.23
C GLN A 60 1.25 17.66 5.84
N ALA A 61 0.72 16.47 6.11
CA ALA A 61 -0.67 16.14 5.82
C ALA A 61 -1.23 15.06 6.74
N ASP A 62 -2.43 15.27 7.25
CA ASP A 62 -3.30 14.22 7.78
C ASP A 62 -4.23 13.76 6.65
N LEU A 63 -3.96 12.61 6.05
CA LEU A 63 -4.72 12.11 4.91
C LEU A 63 -6.18 11.74 5.23
N THR A 64 -6.59 11.83 6.51
CA THR A 64 -8.01 11.75 6.91
C THR A 64 -8.72 13.10 6.81
N GLN A 65 -7.98 14.19 6.63
CA GLN A 65 -8.53 15.53 6.45
C GLN A 65 -8.68 15.84 4.96
N PRO A 66 -9.90 16.24 4.49
CA PRO A 66 -10.14 16.49 3.06
C PRO A 66 -9.22 17.54 2.43
N SER A 67 -8.89 18.62 3.15
CA SER A 67 -8.01 19.69 2.68
C SER A 67 -6.58 19.21 2.43
N ASP A 68 -6.05 18.43 3.38
CA ASP A 68 -4.68 17.94 3.33
C ASP A 68 -4.54 16.89 2.22
N LEU A 69 -5.51 15.98 2.15
CA LEU A 69 -5.57 14.99 1.09
C LEU A 69 -5.64 15.65 -0.29
N ALA A 70 -6.45 16.70 -0.47
CA ALA A 70 -6.55 17.46 -1.72
C ALA A 70 -5.21 18.13 -2.09
N THR A 71 -4.42 18.58 -1.11
CA THR A 71 -3.08 19.13 -1.34
C THR A 71 -2.15 18.09 -1.95
N VAL A 72 -2.14 16.86 -1.39
CA VAL A 72 -1.30 15.78 -1.90
C VAL A 72 -1.79 15.30 -3.28
N GLU A 73 -3.10 15.22 -3.50
CA GLU A 73 -3.67 14.91 -4.83
C GLU A 73 -3.24 15.92 -5.89
N THR A 74 -3.30 17.22 -5.55
CA THR A 74 -2.85 18.29 -6.46
C THR A 74 -1.37 18.12 -6.80
N ARG A 75 -0.52 17.84 -5.80
CA ARG A 75 0.90 17.56 -6.04
C ARG A 75 1.11 16.39 -6.99
N LEU A 76 0.39 15.27 -6.79
CA LEU A 76 0.47 14.09 -7.67
C LEU A 76 -0.01 14.36 -9.08
N ARG A 77 -1.04 15.20 -9.23
CA ARG A 77 -1.62 15.56 -10.53
C ARG A 77 -0.71 16.46 -11.33
N ASP A 78 -0.12 17.45 -10.67
CA ASP A 78 0.50 18.60 -11.35
C ASP A 78 2.04 18.48 -11.45
N ASP A 79 2.70 17.73 -10.56
CA ASP A 79 4.15 17.56 -10.61
C ASP A 79 4.55 16.37 -11.51
N ALA A 80 4.91 16.70 -12.74
CA ALA A 80 5.32 15.70 -13.75
C ALA A 80 6.60 14.91 -13.38
N ARG A 81 7.40 15.39 -12.43
CA ARG A 81 8.61 14.69 -11.97
C ARG A 81 8.29 13.43 -11.16
N ILE A 82 7.11 13.38 -10.50
CA ILE A 82 6.71 12.25 -9.69
C ILE A 82 6.25 11.12 -10.61
N GLY A 83 7.07 10.09 -10.79
CA GLY A 83 6.74 8.90 -11.57
C GLY A 83 6.40 7.67 -10.73
N ILE A 84 6.61 7.73 -9.42
CA ILE A 84 6.32 6.61 -8.51
C ILE A 84 5.52 7.13 -7.32
N LEU A 85 4.42 6.43 -6.98
CA LEU A 85 3.64 6.63 -5.77
C LEU A 85 3.77 5.41 -4.86
N VAL A 86 4.18 5.62 -3.59
CA VAL A 86 4.12 4.60 -2.54
C VAL A 86 3.01 4.96 -1.55
N ASN A 87 1.86 4.34 -1.69
CA ASN A 87 0.75 4.41 -0.77
C ASN A 87 1.01 3.50 0.43
N ASN A 88 1.70 4.06 1.44
CA ASN A 88 2.07 3.34 2.65
C ASN A 88 1.30 3.81 3.89
N ALA A 89 0.84 5.06 3.94
CA ALA A 89 0.10 5.56 5.09
C ALA A 89 -1.08 4.65 5.44
N GLY A 90 -1.15 4.25 6.70
CA GLY A 90 -2.18 3.36 7.20
C GLY A 90 -2.10 3.23 8.72
N THR A 91 -3.15 2.71 9.31
CA THR A 91 -3.23 2.40 10.74
C THR A 91 -3.98 1.09 10.95
N ALA A 92 -3.88 0.55 12.15
CA ALA A 92 -4.64 -0.61 12.60
C ALA A 92 -5.38 -0.27 13.89
N ILE A 93 -6.42 -1.04 14.19
CA ILE A 93 -7.13 -1.01 15.47
C ILE A 93 -7.23 -2.44 15.99
N GLY A 94 -7.02 -2.58 17.28
CA GLY A 94 -7.20 -3.83 18.01
C GLY A 94 -8.62 -3.98 18.56
N GLY A 95 -8.87 -5.10 19.26
CA GLY A 95 -10.12 -5.39 19.95
C GLY A 95 -11.19 -6.02 19.06
N SER A 96 -12.24 -6.47 19.71
CA SER A 96 -13.42 -7.09 19.08
C SER A 96 -14.20 -6.05 18.28
N PHE A 97 -14.76 -6.45 17.15
CA PHE A 97 -15.58 -5.58 16.28
C PHE A 97 -16.74 -4.91 17.05
N ILE A 98 -17.36 -5.61 17.97
CA ILE A 98 -18.50 -5.10 18.74
C ILE A 98 -18.09 -4.05 19.79
N GLU A 99 -16.81 -3.93 20.13
CA GLU A 99 -16.27 -2.99 21.10
C GLU A 99 -15.66 -1.75 20.46
N GLN A 100 -15.50 -1.76 19.12
CA GLN A 100 -14.88 -0.65 18.39
C GLN A 100 -15.86 0.51 18.22
N SER A 101 -15.38 1.72 18.49
CA SER A 101 -16.16 2.94 18.22
C SER A 101 -16.33 3.14 16.71
N THR A 102 -17.55 3.49 16.28
CA THR A 102 -17.88 3.78 14.88
C THR A 102 -16.97 4.86 14.27
N ASP A 103 -16.63 5.89 15.05
CA ASP A 103 -15.76 6.99 14.56
C ASP A 103 -14.32 6.52 14.35
N VAL A 104 -13.82 5.62 15.21
CA VAL A 104 -12.49 5.02 15.05
C VAL A 104 -12.45 4.13 13.81
N VAL A 105 -13.48 3.30 13.62
CA VAL A 105 -13.65 2.47 12.42
C VAL A 105 -13.71 3.33 11.16
N ALA A 106 -14.53 4.39 11.14
CA ALA A 106 -14.66 5.29 10.00
C ALA A 106 -13.33 5.96 9.64
N ARG A 107 -12.55 6.37 10.65
CA ARG A 107 -11.24 6.98 10.47
C ARG A 107 -10.21 6.00 9.89
N LEU A 108 -10.22 4.76 10.36
CA LEU A 108 -9.39 3.68 9.81
C LEU A 108 -9.73 3.42 8.34
N VAL A 109 -11.01 3.31 8.00
CA VAL A 109 -11.46 3.13 6.61
C VAL A 109 -11.04 4.34 5.75
N ALA A 110 -11.24 5.57 6.24
CA ALA A 110 -10.86 6.78 5.51
C ALA A 110 -9.36 6.79 5.16
N LEU A 111 -8.49 6.43 6.12
CA LEU A 111 -7.04 6.41 5.88
C LEU A 111 -6.62 5.24 4.98
N ASN A 112 -7.04 4.02 5.33
CA ASN A 112 -6.51 2.81 4.69
C ASN A 112 -7.10 2.55 3.30
N THR A 113 -8.28 3.11 2.98
CA THR A 113 -8.94 2.88 1.69
C THR A 113 -9.16 4.17 0.90
N THR A 114 -9.91 5.12 1.45
CA THR A 114 -10.30 6.34 0.71
C THR A 114 -9.09 7.18 0.32
N ALA A 115 -8.16 7.43 1.25
CA ALA A 115 -6.96 8.20 0.96
C ALA A 115 -6.11 7.51 -0.12
N LEU A 116 -5.83 6.21 0.04
CA LEU A 116 -5.07 5.42 -0.93
C LEU A 116 -5.71 5.45 -2.32
N LEU A 117 -7.02 5.20 -2.41
CA LEU A 117 -7.77 5.23 -3.66
C LEU A 117 -7.66 6.59 -4.35
N ARG A 118 -7.88 7.68 -3.60
CA ARG A 118 -7.85 9.05 -4.12
C ARG A 118 -6.46 9.43 -4.64
N LEU A 119 -5.40 9.08 -3.93
CA LEU A 119 -4.03 9.35 -4.37
C LEU A 119 -3.67 8.54 -5.62
N ALA A 120 -4.04 7.25 -5.68
CA ALA A 120 -3.87 6.45 -6.88
C ALA A 120 -4.66 7.04 -8.07
N SER A 121 -5.90 7.47 -7.86
CA SER A 121 -6.74 8.12 -8.86
C SER A 121 -6.16 9.46 -9.36
N ALA A 122 -5.49 10.21 -8.48
CA ALA A 122 -4.89 11.50 -8.84
C ALA A 122 -3.68 11.34 -9.78
N ILE A 123 -2.86 10.30 -9.60
CA ILE A 123 -1.64 10.11 -10.39
C ILE A 123 -1.85 9.27 -11.64
N ALA A 124 -2.73 8.25 -11.60
CA ALA A 124 -2.88 7.24 -12.64
C ALA A 124 -3.13 7.80 -14.06
N PRO A 125 -3.99 8.83 -14.27
CA PRO A 125 -4.22 9.38 -15.60
C PRO A 125 -2.94 9.96 -16.23
N ARG A 126 -2.11 10.61 -15.43
CA ARG A 126 -0.86 11.21 -15.90
C ARG A 126 0.18 10.15 -16.24
N LEU A 127 0.34 9.13 -15.39
CA LEU A 127 1.24 8.00 -15.67
C LEU A 127 0.79 7.25 -16.93
N ALA A 128 -0.50 6.96 -17.06
CA ALA A 128 -1.05 6.28 -18.23
C ALA A 128 -0.83 7.09 -19.53
N LYS A 129 -0.92 8.43 -19.46
CA LYS A 129 -0.61 9.31 -20.60
C LYS A 129 0.88 9.32 -20.93
N ALA A 130 1.74 9.23 -19.92
CA ALA A 130 3.19 9.17 -20.10
C ALA A 130 3.66 7.80 -20.64
N GLY A 131 2.88 6.74 -20.43
CA GLY A 131 3.24 5.38 -20.82
C GLY A 131 4.26 4.72 -19.89
N GLU A 132 4.47 5.31 -18.69
CA GLU A 132 5.45 4.84 -17.72
C GLU A 132 5.05 5.26 -16.28
N GLY A 133 5.66 4.62 -15.29
CA GLY A 133 5.51 4.94 -13.88
C GLY A 133 5.08 3.74 -13.05
N ALA A 134 4.95 3.96 -11.73
CA ALA A 134 4.56 2.89 -10.82
C ALA A 134 3.68 3.38 -9.66
N ILE A 135 2.82 2.49 -9.17
CA ILE A 135 2.02 2.65 -7.96
C ILE A 135 2.28 1.43 -7.07
N VAL A 136 2.82 1.66 -5.87
CA VAL A 136 3.04 0.63 -4.84
C VAL A 136 2.03 0.85 -3.73
N ASN A 137 1.20 -0.15 -3.46
CA ASN A 137 0.19 -0.10 -2.40
C ASN A 137 0.55 -1.09 -1.29
N ILE A 138 0.68 -0.60 -0.06
CA ILE A 138 0.99 -1.46 1.09
C ILE A 138 -0.31 -2.06 1.65
N GLY A 139 -0.53 -3.31 1.30
CA GLY A 139 -1.59 -4.17 1.80
C GLY A 139 -1.26 -4.81 3.16
N SER A 140 -1.65 -6.05 3.33
CA SER A 140 -1.26 -6.97 4.42
C SER A 140 -1.75 -8.38 4.12
N VAL A 141 -1.07 -9.41 4.62
CA VAL A 141 -1.58 -10.80 4.61
C VAL A 141 -2.90 -10.95 5.36
N VAL A 142 -3.21 -10.06 6.32
CA VAL A 142 -4.50 -10.04 7.04
C VAL A 142 -5.69 -9.81 6.09
N GLY A 143 -5.45 -9.18 4.93
CA GLY A 143 -6.46 -9.04 3.88
C GLY A 143 -6.81 -10.34 3.15
N LEU A 144 -6.05 -11.43 3.39
CA LEU A 144 -6.30 -12.76 2.81
C LEU A 144 -6.94 -13.73 3.81
N ALA A 145 -6.85 -13.45 5.13
CA ALA A 145 -7.15 -14.43 6.16
C ALA A 145 -7.94 -13.78 7.32
N PRO A 146 -9.28 -13.88 7.31
CA PRO A 146 -10.13 -13.37 8.39
C PRO A 146 -9.87 -14.06 9.74
N GLU A 147 -9.19 -15.20 9.72
CA GLU A 147 -8.78 -15.98 10.90
C GLU A 147 -7.84 -15.21 11.83
N PHE A 148 -7.16 -14.17 11.33
CA PHE A 148 -6.33 -13.28 12.15
C PHE A 148 -7.14 -12.34 13.08
N GLY A 149 -8.49 -12.33 12.97
CA GLY A 149 -9.38 -11.65 13.91
C GLY A 149 -9.38 -10.12 13.84
N MET A 150 -8.71 -9.51 12.90
CA MET A 150 -8.65 -8.06 12.68
C MET A 150 -9.69 -7.62 11.62
N THR A 151 -10.97 -7.84 11.89
CA THR A 151 -12.06 -7.79 10.91
C THR A 151 -12.05 -6.53 10.04
N VAL A 152 -12.10 -5.33 10.67
CA VAL A 152 -12.17 -4.08 9.89
C VAL A 152 -10.86 -3.78 9.19
N TYR A 153 -9.73 -3.95 9.90
CA TYR A 153 -8.41 -3.77 9.29
C TYR A 153 -8.20 -4.73 8.12
N GLY A 154 -8.48 -6.02 8.30
CA GLY A 154 -8.40 -7.03 7.25
C GLY A 154 -9.25 -6.67 6.04
N ALA A 155 -10.49 -6.22 6.25
CA ALA A 155 -11.36 -5.75 5.18
C ALA A 155 -10.75 -4.58 4.40
N THR A 156 -10.12 -3.60 5.09
CA THR A 156 -9.42 -2.51 4.39
C THR A 156 -8.21 -3.01 3.58
N LYS A 157 -7.49 -4.02 4.08
CA LYS A 157 -6.32 -4.59 3.39
C LYS A 157 -6.73 -5.52 2.23
N ALA A 158 -7.86 -6.21 2.33
CA ALA A 158 -8.50 -6.91 1.22
C ALA A 158 -8.91 -5.93 0.10
N PHE A 159 -9.49 -4.77 0.47
CA PHE A 159 -9.78 -3.69 -0.48
C PHE A 159 -8.51 -3.23 -1.23
N VAL A 160 -7.40 -3.01 -0.52
CA VAL A 160 -6.13 -2.59 -1.13
C VAL A 160 -5.62 -3.62 -2.13
N LEU A 161 -5.67 -4.90 -1.79
CA LEU A 161 -5.27 -5.98 -2.70
C LEU A 161 -6.15 -6.01 -3.95
N PHE A 162 -7.47 -6.03 -3.78
CA PHE A 162 -8.42 -6.07 -4.90
C PHE A 162 -8.27 -4.86 -5.83
N LEU A 163 -8.17 -3.65 -5.24
CA LEU A 163 -7.93 -2.43 -6.00
C LEU A 163 -6.62 -2.50 -6.79
N SER A 164 -5.55 -2.98 -6.17
CA SER A 164 -4.24 -3.08 -6.83
C SER A 164 -4.25 -4.06 -8.00
N GLN A 165 -4.92 -5.19 -7.85
CA GLN A 165 -5.11 -6.16 -8.94
C GLN A 165 -5.93 -5.55 -10.09
N GLY A 166 -7.04 -4.86 -9.78
CA GLY A 166 -7.85 -4.15 -10.78
C GLY A 166 -7.05 -3.07 -11.51
N LEU A 167 -6.34 -2.22 -10.77
CA LEU A 167 -5.47 -1.18 -11.35
C LEU A 167 -4.35 -1.78 -12.20
N SER A 168 -3.77 -2.92 -11.80
CA SER A 168 -2.77 -3.62 -12.61
C SER A 168 -3.33 -4.06 -13.97
N LEU A 169 -4.54 -4.63 -13.99
CA LEU A 169 -5.21 -5.03 -15.25
C LEU A 169 -5.50 -3.84 -16.17
N GLU A 170 -5.90 -2.69 -15.60
CA GLU A 170 -6.25 -1.50 -16.37
C GLU A 170 -5.03 -0.70 -16.86
N LEU A 171 -3.96 -0.66 -16.06
CA LEU A 171 -2.84 0.25 -16.27
C LEU A 171 -1.61 -0.42 -16.89
N ALA A 172 -1.41 -1.74 -16.72
CA ALA A 172 -0.28 -2.44 -17.33
C ALA A 172 -0.26 -2.32 -18.86
N PRO A 173 -1.40 -2.42 -19.60
CA PRO A 173 -1.42 -2.16 -21.04
C PRO A 173 -1.04 -0.73 -21.44
N LYS A 174 -1.06 0.20 -20.47
CA LYS A 174 -0.67 1.61 -20.62
C LYS A 174 0.75 1.90 -20.12
N GLY A 175 1.56 0.86 -19.84
CA GLY A 175 2.94 0.98 -19.40
C GLY A 175 3.13 1.32 -17.92
N VAL A 176 2.07 1.38 -17.11
CA VAL A 176 2.15 1.70 -15.68
C VAL A 176 2.16 0.42 -14.86
N TYR A 177 3.15 0.29 -13.99
CA TYR A 177 3.27 -0.83 -13.08
C TYR A 177 2.53 -0.59 -11.77
N VAL A 178 1.78 -1.59 -11.30
CA VAL A 178 1.09 -1.56 -10.01
C VAL A 178 1.50 -2.77 -9.18
N GLN A 179 1.98 -2.52 -7.96
CA GLN A 179 2.37 -3.55 -7.01
C GLN A 179 1.51 -3.47 -5.74
N ALA A 180 0.97 -4.60 -5.32
CA ALA A 180 0.51 -4.80 -3.95
C ALA A 180 1.60 -5.49 -3.15
N VAL A 181 2.02 -4.90 -2.02
CA VAL A 181 2.91 -5.56 -1.06
C VAL A 181 2.09 -6.00 0.12
N LEU A 182 2.20 -7.28 0.52
CA LEU A 182 1.44 -7.88 1.60
C LEU A 182 2.35 -8.26 2.78
N PRO A 183 2.68 -7.31 3.68
CA PRO A 183 3.40 -7.60 4.90
C PRO A 183 2.64 -8.54 5.84
N ALA A 184 3.38 -9.35 6.61
CA ALA A 184 2.89 -9.95 7.84
C ALA A 184 3.26 -9.09 9.05
N THR A 185 3.41 -9.71 10.23
CA THR A 185 3.85 -9.02 11.45
C THR A 185 5.23 -8.40 11.22
N THR A 186 5.28 -7.07 11.21
CA THR A 186 6.50 -6.30 10.95
C THR A 186 6.77 -5.36 12.12
N ARG A 187 8.04 -5.19 12.49
CA ARG A 187 8.47 -4.34 13.63
C ARG A 187 8.28 -2.86 13.30
N THR A 188 7.10 -2.35 13.60
CA THR A 188 6.71 -0.94 13.38
C THR A 188 5.91 -0.42 14.57
N GLU A 189 5.75 0.90 14.66
CA GLU A 189 4.92 1.57 15.68
C GLU A 189 3.41 1.27 15.53
N ILE A 190 2.98 0.60 14.46
CA ILE A 190 1.56 0.26 14.25
C ILE A 190 0.99 -0.59 15.40
N TRP A 191 1.83 -1.36 16.08
CA TRP A 191 1.45 -2.22 17.19
C TRP A 191 1.04 -1.44 18.44
N GLU A 192 1.57 -0.24 18.62
CA GLU A 192 1.15 0.67 19.69
C GLU A 192 -0.33 1.07 19.52
N HIS A 193 -0.78 1.26 18.26
CA HIS A 193 -2.18 1.61 17.97
C HIS A 193 -3.17 0.46 18.27
N VAL A 194 -2.71 -0.78 18.26
CA VAL A 194 -3.53 -1.95 18.62
C VAL A 194 -3.35 -2.36 20.08
N GLY A 195 -2.51 -1.63 20.84
CA GLY A 195 -2.24 -1.91 22.25
C GLY A 195 -1.38 -3.15 22.49
N ALA A 196 -0.56 -3.55 21.51
CA ALA A 196 0.34 -4.71 21.60
C ALA A 196 1.81 -4.26 21.64
N ASP A 197 2.60 -4.95 22.44
CA ASP A 197 4.06 -4.83 22.39
C ASP A 197 4.63 -5.78 21.34
N VAL A 198 5.19 -5.22 20.27
CA VAL A 198 5.79 -5.98 19.16
C VAL A 198 6.86 -6.97 19.62
N ASN A 199 7.53 -6.70 20.76
CA ASN A 199 8.56 -7.58 21.30
C ASN A 199 7.99 -8.87 21.91
N THR A 200 6.70 -8.91 22.19
CA THR A 200 6.00 -10.11 22.69
C THR A 200 5.41 -10.97 21.57
N LEU A 201 5.44 -10.48 20.32
CA LEU A 201 4.91 -11.18 19.17
C LEU A 201 5.96 -12.16 18.60
N SER A 202 5.48 -13.27 18.04
CA SER A 202 6.32 -14.23 17.33
C SER A 202 6.36 -13.90 15.82
N ASN A 203 7.40 -14.38 15.14
CA ASN A 203 7.57 -14.26 13.69
C ASN A 203 7.51 -12.81 13.19
N VAL A 204 8.17 -11.90 13.92
CA VAL A 204 8.25 -10.49 13.56
C VAL A 204 9.36 -10.30 12.53
N MET A 205 9.00 -9.80 11.36
CA MET A 205 9.95 -9.42 10.31
C MET A 205 10.47 -8.00 10.58
N GLU A 206 11.76 -7.77 10.38
CA GLU A 206 12.33 -6.43 10.44
C GLU A 206 11.85 -5.59 9.25
N VAL A 207 11.72 -4.28 9.46
CA VAL A 207 11.26 -3.35 8.40
C VAL A 207 12.20 -3.37 7.20
N ASP A 208 13.49 -3.44 7.45
CA ASP A 208 14.51 -3.46 6.42
C ASP A 208 14.40 -4.69 5.51
N ASP A 209 14.25 -5.87 6.10
CA ASP A 209 14.08 -7.13 5.36
C ASP A 209 12.79 -7.11 4.52
N LEU A 210 11.71 -6.57 5.10
CA LEU A 210 10.44 -6.42 4.40
C LEU A 210 10.56 -5.55 3.16
N VAL A 211 11.16 -4.35 3.32
CA VAL A 211 11.24 -3.38 2.22
C VAL A 211 12.22 -3.84 1.16
N ASP A 212 13.32 -4.48 1.54
CA ASP A 212 14.28 -5.05 0.60
C ASP A 212 13.63 -6.18 -0.22
N ALA A 213 12.86 -7.08 0.39
CA ALA A 213 12.08 -8.10 -0.32
C ALA A 213 11.00 -7.48 -1.24
N ALA A 214 10.29 -6.45 -0.76
CA ALA A 214 9.29 -5.75 -1.56
C ALA A 214 9.91 -5.08 -2.81
N LEU A 215 11.12 -4.53 -2.68
CA LEU A 215 11.84 -3.93 -3.80
C LEU A 215 12.41 -4.98 -4.77
N VAL A 216 12.75 -6.18 -4.32
CA VAL A 216 13.05 -7.30 -5.23
C VAL A 216 11.81 -7.63 -6.08
N GLY A 217 10.62 -7.72 -5.48
CA GLY A 217 9.35 -7.89 -6.22
C GLY A 217 9.08 -6.72 -7.18
N PHE A 218 9.36 -5.48 -6.74
CA PHE A 218 9.25 -4.28 -7.58
C PHE A 218 10.13 -4.36 -8.83
N ASP A 219 11.40 -4.72 -8.66
CA ASP A 219 12.36 -4.83 -9.76
C ASP A 219 12.01 -5.97 -10.74
N ARG A 220 11.38 -7.04 -10.24
CA ARG A 220 10.82 -8.15 -11.04
C ARG A 220 9.46 -7.86 -11.65
N ARG A 221 8.85 -6.71 -11.31
CA ARG A 221 7.47 -6.32 -11.68
C ARG A 221 6.42 -7.35 -11.26
N GLU A 222 6.56 -7.91 -10.08
CA GLU A 222 5.54 -8.78 -9.49
C GLU A 222 4.29 -7.96 -9.13
N PRO A 223 3.09 -8.29 -9.63
CA PRO A 223 1.89 -7.52 -9.31
C PRO A 223 1.47 -7.67 -7.84
N VAL A 224 1.84 -8.78 -7.21
CA VAL A 224 1.63 -9.03 -5.78
C VAL A 224 2.90 -9.62 -5.19
N THR A 225 3.47 -8.95 -4.20
CA THR A 225 4.65 -9.41 -3.47
C THR A 225 4.27 -9.72 -2.03
N ILE A 226 4.51 -10.94 -1.58
CA ILE A 226 4.19 -11.43 -0.23
C ILE A 226 5.49 -11.84 0.45
N PRO A 227 6.22 -10.90 1.08
CA PRO A 227 7.56 -11.16 1.62
C PRO A 227 7.69 -12.39 2.54
N PRO A 228 6.71 -12.68 3.42
CA PRO A 228 6.79 -13.84 4.30
C PRO A 228 6.45 -15.19 3.63
N LEU A 229 5.94 -15.19 2.39
CA LEU A 229 5.49 -16.41 1.72
C LEU A 229 6.68 -17.13 1.05
N PRO A 230 7.11 -18.30 1.52
CA PRO A 230 8.32 -18.94 1.00
C PRO A 230 8.12 -19.60 -0.37
N ASP A 231 6.87 -19.96 -0.72
CA ASP A 231 6.52 -20.64 -1.95
C ASP A 231 5.47 -19.81 -2.73
N ALA A 232 5.91 -19.23 -3.84
CA ALA A 232 5.03 -18.45 -4.74
C ALA A 232 3.89 -19.29 -5.32
N GLY A 233 4.08 -20.61 -5.43
CA GLY A 233 3.04 -21.53 -5.92
C GLY A 233 1.79 -21.54 -5.06
N GLN A 234 1.87 -21.17 -3.79
CA GLN A 234 0.67 -21.03 -2.93
C GLN A 234 -0.20 -19.85 -3.36
N TRP A 235 0.42 -18.72 -3.73
CA TRP A 235 -0.30 -17.58 -4.30
C TRP A 235 -0.90 -17.92 -5.66
N ASP A 236 -0.13 -18.58 -6.52
CA ASP A 236 -0.58 -18.97 -7.86
C ASP A 236 -1.76 -19.95 -7.79
N ALA A 237 -1.76 -20.87 -6.83
CA ALA A 237 -2.87 -21.79 -6.59
C ALA A 237 -4.14 -21.07 -6.16
N LEU A 238 -4.05 -20.05 -5.26
CA LEU A 238 -5.18 -19.22 -4.85
C LEU A 238 -5.77 -18.46 -6.05
N GLU A 239 -4.93 -17.82 -6.84
CA GLU A 239 -5.37 -17.07 -8.03
C GLU A 239 -5.97 -18.00 -9.10
N THR A 240 -5.40 -19.18 -9.30
CA THR A 240 -5.96 -20.19 -10.22
C THR A 240 -7.36 -20.63 -9.78
N ALA A 241 -7.54 -20.92 -8.48
CA ALA A 241 -8.84 -21.29 -7.94
C ALA A 241 -9.87 -20.15 -8.08
N ARG A 242 -9.46 -18.91 -7.82
CA ARG A 242 -10.30 -17.72 -8.01
C ARG A 242 -10.73 -17.56 -9.47
N GLN A 243 -9.78 -17.69 -10.40
CA GLN A 243 -10.04 -17.52 -11.83
C GLN A 243 -10.94 -18.63 -12.39
N ALA A 244 -10.82 -19.85 -11.88
CA ALA A 244 -11.67 -20.97 -12.28
C ALA A 244 -13.18 -20.75 -12.01
N MET A 245 -13.53 -19.81 -11.13
CA MET A 245 -14.92 -19.46 -10.87
C MET A 245 -15.51 -18.50 -11.91
N LEU A 246 -14.67 -17.71 -12.61
CA LEU A 246 -15.12 -16.63 -13.50
C LEU A 246 -16.14 -17.07 -14.56
N PRO A 247 -15.96 -18.21 -15.26
CA PRO A 247 -16.92 -18.65 -16.27
C PRO A 247 -18.33 -18.89 -15.73
N ASN A 248 -18.45 -19.17 -14.42
CA ASN A 248 -19.72 -19.49 -13.78
C ASN A 248 -20.47 -18.26 -13.26
N TYR A 249 -19.84 -17.08 -13.22
CA TYR A 249 -20.50 -15.88 -12.71
C TYR A 249 -21.56 -15.30 -13.65
N GLY A 250 -21.53 -15.69 -14.93
CA GLY A 250 -22.51 -15.29 -15.93
C GLY A 250 -23.70 -16.24 -16.10
N ASN A 251 -23.89 -17.23 -15.22
CA ASN A 251 -25.02 -18.14 -15.30
C ASN A 251 -26.35 -17.41 -15.08
N GLU A 252 -27.30 -17.59 -15.99
CA GLU A 252 -28.62 -16.94 -15.95
C GLU A 252 -29.54 -17.52 -14.86
N HIS A 253 -29.24 -18.71 -14.38
CA HIS A 253 -30.03 -19.41 -13.37
C HIS A 253 -29.19 -19.74 -12.13
N PRO A 254 -29.82 -19.79 -10.93
CA PRO A 254 -29.13 -20.25 -9.73
C PRO A 254 -28.58 -21.67 -9.93
N ALA A 255 -27.41 -21.91 -9.32
CA ALA A 255 -26.85 -23.26 -9.29
C ALA A 255 -27.82 -24.26 -8.66
N GLU A 256 -27.77 -25.53 -9.10
CA GLU A 256 -28.66 -26.60 -8.65
C GLU A 256 -28.80 -26.69 -7.12
N ARG A 257 -27.66 -26.51 -6.41
CA ARG A 257 -27.62 -26.53 -4.93
C ARG A 257 -28.44 -25.43 -4.23
N TYR A 258 -28.90 -24.43 -4.96
CA TYR A 258 -29.74 -23.33 -4.45
C TYR A 258 -31.19 -23.39 -4.94
N ARG A 259 -31.53 -24.41 -5.74
CA ARG A 259 -32.91 -24.63 -6.16
C ARG A 259 -33.64 -25.34 -5.03
N THR A 260 -34.70 -24.72 -4.52
CA THR A 260 -35.64 -25.40 -3.62
C THR A 260 -36.31 -26.56 -4.34
N VAL A 261 -36.19 -27.76 -3.81
CA VAL A 261 -37.03 -28.88 -4.23
C VAL A 261 -38.44 -28.49 -3.82
N ALA A 262 -39.31 -28.22 -4.81
CA ALA A 262 -40.72 -27.92 -4.59
C ALA A 262 -41.47 -29.17 -4.12
#